data_199840bba2866a4da3739c6f147e94c7
#
_entry.id   199840bba2866a4da3739c6f147e94c7
#
_cell.length_a   1.000
_cell.length_b   1.000
_cell.length_c   1.000
_cell.angle_alpha   90.00
_cell.angle_beta   90.00
_cell.angle_gamma   90.00
#
_symmetry.space_group_name_H-M   'P 1'
#
loop_
_entity.id
_entity.type
_entity.pdbx_description
1 polymer ?
#
loop_
_entity_poly.entity_id
_entity_poly.type
_entity_poly.pdbx_seq_one_letter_code
_entity_poly.pdbx_strand_id
1 'polypeptide(L)'
;MFDNVHPEPPPWKRGDDRKVRPPRPVWVHLARLYPAPGQVHPFPEGWEVQDVVPGELTAWLRTTTGAWIAQVQYRIRRGDGSEGVRQHGWLPADAVEPRNDAPARKDRKR
;
A
#
# COMPACT_ATOMS: atom_id res chain seq x y z
N MET A 1 29.70 -7.17 -5.95
CA MET A 1 29.58 -7.36 -5.27
C MET A 1 29.60 -7.41 -4.46
N PHE A 2 29.72 -7.35 -4.08
CA PHE A 2 29.87 -7.42 -3.25
C PHE A 2 29.31 -7.49 -2.13
N ASP A 3 28.95 -7.20 -1.82
CA ASP A 3 28.30 -7.32 -0.76
C ASP A 3 28.17 -8.60 -0.16
N ASN A 4 28.27 -9.54 -0.82
CA ASN A 4 28.19 -10.85 -0.35
C ASN A 4 29.33 -11.23 0.52
N VAL A 5 30.31 -10.41 0.65
CA VAL A 5 31.39 -10.71 1.55
C VAL A 5 31.09 -10.23 2.96
N HIS A 6 29.99 -9.58 3.18
CA HIS A 6 29.64 -9.14 4.51
C HIS A 6 28.89 -10.22 5.25
N PRO A 7 29.17 -10.40 6.53
CA PRO A 7 28.35 -11.31 7.29
C PRO A 7 26.93 -10.80 7.31
N GLU A 8 26.00 -11.72 7.27
CA GLU A 8 24.63 -11.35 7.29
C GLU A 8 24.27 -10.75 8.64
N PRO A 9 23.55 -9.64 8.68
CA PRO A 9 23.15 -9.09 9.97
C PRO A 9 22.17 -10.01 10.67
N PRO A 10 22.01 -9.87 11.97
CA PRO A 10 21.00 -10.64 12.67
C PRO A 10 19.63 -10.38 12.06
N PRO A 11 18.72 -11.36 12.12
CA PRO A 11 17.42 -11.19 11.46
C PRO A 11 16.66 -9.94 11.93
N TRP A 12 16.78 -9.56 13.16
CA TRP A 12 16.04 -8.42 13.66
C TRP A 12 16.60 -7.09 13.13
N LYS A 13 17.78 -7.11 12.55
CA LYS A 13 18.35 -5.92 11.93
C LYS A 13 18.24 -5.94 10.42
N ARG A 14 17.82 -7.05 9.90
CA ARG A 14 17.84 -7.20 8.45
C ARG A 14 16.72 -6.37 7.85
N GLY A 15 17.09 -5.35 7.08
CA GLY A 15 16.13 -4.55 6.37
C GLY A 15 15.32 -3.59 7.21
N ASP A 16 15.45 -3.66 8.53
CA ASP A 16 14.64 -2.79 9.40
C ASP A 16 13.15 -2.91 9.11
N ASP A 17 12.72 -4.06 8.61
CA ASP A 17 11.31 -4.24 8.32
C ASP A 17 10.51 -4.29 9.61
N ARG A 18 9.31 -3.72 9.55
CA ARG A 18 8.45 -3.65 10.73
C ARG A 18 7.08 -4.14 10.37
N LYS A 19 6.73 -5.27 10.94
CA LYS A 19 5.39 -5.79 10.72
C LYS A 19 4.39 -4.99 11.53
N VAL A 20 3.23 -4.79 10.96
CA VAL A 20 2.14 -4.05 11.58
C VAL A 20 1.06 -5.05 11.92
N ARG A 21 0.86 -5.30 13.20
CA ARG A 21 -0.12 -6.27 13.66
C ARG A 21 -0.91 -5.70 14.80
N PRO A 22 -2.19 -5.68 14.71
CA PRO A 22 -2.98 -6.07 13.54
C PRO A 22 -2.79 -5.07 12.40
N PRO A 23 -3.16 -5.42 11.19
CA PRO A 23 -3.06 -4.48 10.08
C PRO A 23 -3.81 -3.20 10.40
N ARG A 24 -3.26 -2.08 9.95
CA ARG A 24 -3.86 -0.79 10.24
C ARG A 24 -4.60 -0.25 9.04
N PRO A 25 -5.77 0.33 9.25
CA PRO A 25 -6.49 0.93 8.13
C PRO A 25 -5.77 2.15 7.60
N VAL A 26 -5.71 2.27 6.29
CA VAL A 26 -5.07 3.39 5.62
C VAL A 26 -5.89 3.77 4.41
N TRP A 27 -5.63 4.99 3.91
CA TRP A 27 -6.11 5.41 2.60
C TRP A 27 -4.97 5.24 1.63
N VAL A 28 -5.26 4.70 0.46
CA VAL A 28 -4.28 4.51 -0.60
C VAL A 28 -4.61 5.49 -1.71
N HIS A 29 -3.66 6.35 -2.02
CA HIS A 29 -3.82 7.36 -3.08
C HIS A 29 -3.29 6.78 -4.37
N LEU A 30 -4.17 6.15 -5.13
CA LEU A 30 -3.74 5.45 -6.34
C LEU A 30 -3.15 6.38 -7.37
N ALA A 31 -3.60 7.63 -7.41
CA ALA A 31 -3.07 8.57 -8.38
C ALA A 31 -1.59 8.84 -8.18
N ARG A 32 -1.08 8.59 -6.99
CA ARG A 32 0.35 8.75 -6.76
C ARG A 32 1.16 7.59 -7.29
N LEU A 33 0.51 6.44 -7.46
CA LEU A 33 1.13 5.28 -8.05
C LEU A 33 1.02 5.31 -9.56
N TYR A 34 -0.08 5.83 -10.05
CA TYR A 34 -0.39 5.82 -11.47
C TYR A 34 -0.78 7.22 -11.89
N PRO A 35 0.17 8.14 -11.92
CA PRO A 35 -0.18 9.51 -12.29
C PRO A 35 -0.66 9.56 -13.73
N ALA A 36 -1.69 10.34 -13.94
CA ALA A 36 -2.25 10.50 -15.28
C ALA A 36 -2.59 11.95 -15.49
N PRO A 37 -2.10 12.55 -16.57
CA PRO A 37 -2.46 13.92 -16.86
C PRO A 37 -3.86 13.96 -17.44
N GLY A 38 -4.57 15.03 -17.20
CA GLY A 38 -5.86 15.25 -17.82
C GLY A 38 -7.01 14.67 -17.04
N GLN A 39 -8.18 15.10 -17.44
CA GLN A 39 -9.40 14.75 -16.75
C GLN A 39 -10.32 13.89 -17.59
N VAL A 40 -9.89 13.47 -18.76
CA VAL A 40 -10.74 12.75 -19.68
C VAL A 40 -10.72 11.26 -19.32
N HIS A 41 -11.89 10.65 -19.32
CA HIS A 41 -12.02 9.24 -19.00
C HIS A 41 -12.70 8.52 -20.15
N PRO A 42 -11.99 8.32 -21.27
CA PRO A 42 -12.63 7.74 -22.44
C PRO A 42 -12.94 6.26 -22.32
N PHE A 43 -12.43 5.61 -21.27
CA PHE A 43 -12.66 4.18 -21.08
C PHE A 43 -13.31 3.97 -19.74
N PRO A 44 -14.61 4.22 -19.65
CA PRO A 44 -15.25 4.13 -18.31
C PRO A 44 -15.21 2.75 -17.70
N GLU A 45 -15.00 1.71 -18.50
CA GLU A 45 -14.91 0.36 -17.96
C GLU A 45 -13.47 -0.03 -17.62
N GLY A 46 -12.54 0.88 -17.81
CA GLY A 46 -11.16 0.63 -17.43
C GLY A 46 -10.98 0.60 -15.93
N TRP A 47 -9.78 0.28 -15.51
CA TRP A 47 -9.49 0.22 -14.09
C TRP A 47 -9.32 1.62 -13.51
N GLU A 48 -9.98 1.87 -12.39
CA GLU A 48 -9.94 3.18 -11.79
C GLU A 48 -8.70 3.28 -10.91
N VAL A 49 -7.69 3.99 -11.37
CA VAL A 49 -6.44 4.11 -10.62
C VAL A 49 -6.13 5.55 -10.24
N GLN A 50 -7.15 6.43 -10.28
CA GLN A 50 -6.96 7.81 -9.85
C GLN A 50 -7.64 8.07 -8.51
N ASP A 51 -8.27 7.07 -7.95
CA ASP A 51 -9.10 7.22 -6.77
C ASP A 51 -8.29 7.04 -5.50
N VAL A 52 -8.89 7.39 -4.38
CA VAL A 52 -8.35 7.09 -3.06
C VAL A 52 -9.19 5.95 -2.51
N VAL A 53 -8.54 4.86 -2.17
CA VAL A 53 -9.26 3.66 -1.76
C VAL A 53 -8.79 3.23 -0.38
N PRO A 54 -9.65 2.55 0.37
CA PRO A 54 -9.21 2.03 1.67
C PRO A 54 -8.30 0.84 1.49
N GLY A 55 -7.37 0.70 2.42
CA GLY A 55 -6.47 -0.43 2.43
C GLY A 55 -6.07 -0.78 3.83
N GLU A 56 -5.24 -1.79 3.95
CA GLU A 56 -4.74 -2.23 5.24
C GLU A 56 -3.24 -2.38 5.17
N LEU A 57 -2.56 -1.64 6.02
CA LEU A 57 -1.11 -1.64 6.10
C LEU A 57 -0.66 -2.85 6.90
N THR A 58 0.19 -3.68 6.32
CA THR A 58 0.65 -4.90 6.96
C THR A 58 2.10 -4.86 7.35
N ALA A 59 2.88 -3.95 6.78
CA ALA A 59 4.30 -3.85 7.15
C ALA A 59 4.90 -2.57 6.58
N TRP A 60 5.96 -2.13 7.22
CA TRP A 60 6.82 -1.09 6.68
C TRP A 60 8.14 -1.72 6.31
N LEU A 61 8.62 -1.41 5.13
CA LEU A 61 9.86 -1.98 4.60
C LEU A 61 10.84 -0.84 4.32
N ARG A 62 12.09 -1.06 4.64
CA ARG A 62 13.11 -0.03 4.45
C ARG A 62 13.90 -0.32 3.19
N THR A 63 14.04 0.69 2.34
CA THR A 63 14.83 0.53 1.12
C THR A 63 16.31 0.77 1.41
N THR A 64 17.14 0.45 0.44
CA THR A 64 18.58 0.66 0.59
C THR A 64 18.95 2.12 0.73
N THR A 65 18.12 3.03 0.25
CA THR A 65 18.39 4.46 0.36
C THR A 65 17.80 5.07 1.62
N GLY A 66 17.15 4.26 2.45
CA GLY A 66 16.59 4.75 3.69
C GLY A 66 15.13 5.16 3.61
N ALA A 67 14.53 5.03 2.46
CA ALA A 67 13.12 5.35 2.33
C ALA A 67 12.27 4.23 2.91
N TRP A 68 11.03 4.57 3.25
CA TRP A 68 10.09 3.58 3.73
C TRP A 68 9.09 3.23 2.64
N ILE A 69 8.77 1.96 2.56
CA ILE A 69 7.76 1.46 1.65
C ILE A 69 6.70 0.77 2.48
N ALA A 70 5.44 1.02 2.14
CA ALA A 70 4.31 0.43 2.84
C ALA A 70 3.87 -0.82 2.10
N GLN A 71 3.72 -1.91 2.84
CA GLN A 71 3.12 -3.11 2.28
C GLN A 71 1.65 -3.07 2.63
N VAL A 72 0.78 -3.04 1.62
CA VAL A 72 -0.62 -2.72 1.82
C VAL A 72 -1.50 -3.66 1.00
N GLN A 73 -2.62 -4.04 1.56
CA GLN A 73 -3.68 -4.75 0.83
C GLN A 73 -4.76 -3.74 0.50
N TYR A 74 -5.20 -3.74 -0.75
CA TYR A 74 -6.24 -2.81 -1.19
C TYR A 74 -6.91 -3.38 -2.42
N ARG A 75 -7.97 -2.74 -2.87
CA ARG A 75 -8.68 -3.18 -4.07
C ARG A 75 -8.66 -2.09 -5.11
N ILE A 76 -8.53 -2.50 -6.36
CA ILE A 76 -8.70 -1.61 -7.49
C ILE A 76 -9.96 -2.04 -8.20
N ARG A 77 -10.78 -1.06 -8.56
CA ARG A 77 -12.07 -1.33 -9.21
C ARG A 77 -12.08 -0.79 -10.61
N ARG A 78 -13.00 -1.29 -11.38
CA ARG A 78 -13.26 -0.67 -12.69
C ARG A 78 -13.99 0.64 -12.49
N GLY A 79 -13.83 1.55 -13.46
CA GLY A 79 -14.45 2.87 -13.34
C GLY A 79 -15.96 2.82 -13.20
N ASP A 80 -16.58 1.79 -13.76
CA ASP A 80 -18.02 1.65 -13.64
C ASP A 80 -18.44 0.88 -12.39
N GLY A 81 -17.48 0.48 -11.56
CA GLY A 81 -17.78 -0.22 -10.33
C GLY A 81 -18.13 -1.67 -10.48
N SER A 82 -18.00 -2.22 -11.69
CA SER A 82 -18.52 -3.55 -11.97
C SER A 82 -17.71 -4.68 -11.37
N GLU A 83 -16.44 -4.47 -11.12
CA GLU A 83 -15.66 -5.53 -10.50
C GLU A 83 -14.44 -4.94 -9.83
N GLY A 84 -13.81 -5.71 -8.97
CA GLY A 84 -12.63 -5.25 -8.28
C GLY A 84 -11.63 -6.36 -8.13
N VAL A 85 -10.37 -5.99 -8.01
CA VAL A 85 -9.27 -6.92 -7.85
C VAL A 85 -8.52 -6.56 -6.59
N ARG A 86 -8.26 -7.54 -5.75
CA ARG A 86 -7.48 -7.32 -4.55
C ARG A 86 -6.01 -7.29 -4.91
N GLN A 87 -5.32 -6.33 -4.34
CA GLN A 87 -3.88 -6.19 -4.53
C GLN A 87 -3.19 -6.26 -3.19
N HIS A 88 -1.99 -6.79 -3.19
CA HIS A 88 -1.14 -6.77 -2.02
C HIS A 88 0.22 -6.31 -2.52
N GLY A 89 0.49 -5.02 -2.38
CA GLY A 89 1.65 -4.44 -3.02
C GLY A 89 2.47 -3.57 -2.12
N TRP A 90 3.58 -3.13 -2.65
CA TRP A 90 4.51 -2.23 -1.96
C TRP A 90 4.29 -0.84 -2.54
N LEU A 91 4.00 0.10 -1.69
CA LEU A 91 3.67 1.46 -2.10
C LEU A 91 4.62 2.45 -1.46
N PRO A 92 4.96 3.53 -2.18
CA PRO A 92 5.73 4.60 -1.54
C PRO A 92 4.97 5.12 -0.32
N ALA A 93 5.73 5.55 0.67
CA ALA A 93 5.12 6.00 1.91
C ALA A 93 4.14 7.15 1.69
N ASP A 94 4.42 8.02 0.71
CA ASP A 94 3.56 9.18 0.50
C ASP A 94 2.28 8.83 -0.25
N ALA A 95 2.11 7.59 -0.66
CA ALA A 95 0.85 7.17 -1.28
C ALA A 95 -0.14 6.64 -0.24
N VAL A 96 0.25 6.63 1.02
CA VAL A 96 -0.53 6.00 2.07
C VAL A 96 -0.69 6.98 3.22
N GLU A 97 -1.89 7.06 3.78
CA GLU A 97 -2.07 7.87 4.97
C GLU A 97 -3.02 7.17 5.93
N PRO A 98 -2.93 7.46 7.23
CA PRO A 98 -3.79 6.78 8.20
C PRO A 98 -5.25 7.06 7.92
N ARG A 99 -6.08 6.05 8.18
CA ARG A 99 -7.52 6.17 8.01
C ARG A 99 -8.15 6.09 9.39
N ASN A 100 -8.32 7.24 9.99
CA ASN A 100 -8.77 7.30 11.38
C ASN A 100 -10.27 7.15 11.52
N ASP A 101 -11.00 7.31 10.44
CA ASP A 101 -12.45 7.18 10.49
C ASP A 101 -12.90 5.77 10.22
N ALA A 102 -11.98 4.83 10.07
CA ALA A 102 -12.34 3.45 9.81
C ALA A 102 -13.00 2.85 11.03
N PRO A 103 -13.95 1.96 10.85
CA PRO A 103 -14.51 1.26 11.99
C PRO A 103 -13.43 0.53 12.74
N ALA A 104 -13.53 0.50 14.04
CA ALA A 104 -12.56 -0.20 14.82
C ALA A 104 -12.63 -1.68 14.51
N ARG A 105 -11.48 -2.29 14.36
CA ARG A 105 -11.46 -3.70 14.04
C ARG A 105 -12.07 -4.51 15.13
N LYS A 106 -11.95 -4.05 16.34
CA LYS A 106 -12.52 -4.78 17.44
C LYS A 106 -14.03 -4.90 17.35
N ASP A 107 -14.65 -4.04 16.57
CA ASP A 107 -16.09 -4.14 16.42
C ASP A 107 -16.50 -5.44 15.79
N ARG A 108 -15.63 -6.04 15.06
CA ARG A 108 -15.96 -7.26 14.38
C ARG A 108 -15.82 -8.46 15.24
N LYS A 109 -15.29 -8.28 16.39
CA LYS A 109 -15.14 -9.39 17.28
C LYS A 109 -16.39 -9.75 18.00
N ARG A 110 -17.35 -8.89 17.91
CA ARG A 110 -18.51 -9.13 18.65
C ARG A 110 -19.49 -9.93 17.99
#